data_14ec562c31d7e8bc7b9711f1f1076057
#
_entry.id   14ec562c31d7e8bc7b9711f1f1076057
#
_cell.length_a   1.000
_cell.length_b   1.000
_cell.length_c   1.000
_cell.angle_alpha   90.00
_cell.angle_beta   90.00
_cell.angle_gamma   90.00
#
_symmetry.space_group_name_H-M   'P 1'
#
loop_
_entity.id
_entity.type
_entity.pdbx_description
1 polymer ?
#
loop_
_entity_poly.entity_id
_entity_poly.type
_entity_poly.pdbx_seq_one_letter_code
_entity_poly.pdbx_strand_id
1 'polypeptide(L)'
;LSVFEMNYLLSKMRIKDVMTPNPVTVTPDTLIEEAAILMRENVVSGLPVLDGDKLVGIITETNIFDAFIDSMGLRSNGTRVSLETEDKAGMLAGITKIIRDHGISIISLATFHQGKERRSIVLRLDTIDVDAILKDLENAGYTVTHVAYMARWGDNNK
;
A
#
# COMPACT_ATOMS: atom_id res chain seq x y z
N LEU A 1 -2.50 -28.48 -35.18
CA LEU A 1 -1.03 -28.21 -35.14
C LEU A 1 -0.39 -29.29 -34.26
N SER A 2 0.57 -30.04 -34.83
CA SER A 2 1.36 -30.99 -34.06
C SER A 2 2.34 -30.22 -33.15
N VAL A 3 2.83 -30.86 -32.07
CA VAL A 3 3.86 -30.27 -31.17
C VAL A 3 5.12 -29.89 -31.97
N PHE A 4 5.43 -30.64 -33.02
CA PHE A 4 6.58 -30.33 -33.89
C PHE A 4 6.38 -29.05 -34.69
N GLU A 5 5.21 -28.82 -35.28
CA GLU A 5 4.87 -27.62 -36.03
C GLU A 5 4.86 -26.39 -35.09
N MET A 6 4.33 -26.55 -33.89
CA MET A 6 4.30 -25.49 -32.90
C MET A 6 5.72 -25.09 -32.49
N ASN A 7 6.59 -26.04 -32.18
CA ASN A 7 7.99 -25.77 -31.84
C ASN A 7 8.76 -25.12 -33.00
N TYR A 8 8.49 -25.53 -34.24
CA TYR A 8 9.09 -24.91 -35.41
C TYR A 8 8.64 -23.44 -35.55
N LEU A 9 7.35 -23.14 -35.41
CA LEU A 9 6.84 -21.76 -35.48
C LEU A 9 7.42 -20.90 -34.36
N LEU A 10 7.45 -21.39 -33.13
CA LEU A 10 8.04 -20.70 -31.99
C LEU A 10 9.54 -20.42 -32.20
N SER A 11 10.29 -21.35 -32.82
CA SER A 11 11.71 -21.16 -33.10
C SER A 11 12.01 -20.07 -34.14
N LYS A 12 11.03 -19.72 -34.98
CA LYS A 12 11.13 -18.64 -35.98
C LYS A 12 10.64 -17.28 -35.49
N MET A 13 9.88 -17.28 -34.39
CA MET A 13 9.32 -16.08 -33.82
C MET A 13 10.40 -15.23 -33.16
N ARG A 14 10.42 -13.93 -33.42
CA ARG A 14 11.31 -12.97 -32.76
C ARG A 14 10.51 -12.20 -31.71
N ILE A 15 11.21 -11.72 -30.69
CA ILE A 15 10.58 -10.89 -29.64
C ILE A 15 9.82 -9.71 -30.25
N LYS A 16 10.37 -9.06 -31.27
CA LYS A 16 9.73 -7.95 -31.98
C LYS A 16 8.36 -8.28 -32.62
N ASP A 17 8.13 -9.56 -32.90
CA ASP A 17 6.88 -10.02 -33.53
C ASP A 17 5.74 -10.18 -32.53
N VAL A 18 6.07 -10.20 -31.21
CA VAL A 18 5.11 -10.41 -30.09
C VAL A 18 5.15 -9.32 -29.02
N MET A 19 6.19 -8.44 -29.04
CA MET A 19 6.29 -7.35 -28.09
C MET A 19 5.21 -6.29 -28.31
N THR A 20 4.82 -5.59 -27.25
CA THR A 20 3.98 -4.40 -27.37
C THR A 20 4.79 -3.27 -28.02
N PRO A 21 4.39 -2.77 -29.20
CA PRO A 21 5.02 -1.59 -29.78
C PRO A 21 4.60 -0.35 -28.97
N ASN A 22 5.52 0.58 -28.75
CA ASN A 22 5.29 1.84 -28.02
C ASN A 22 4.63 1.61 -26.63
N PRO A 23 5.32 0.92 -25.71
CA PRO A 23 4.79 0.67 -24.38
C PRO A 23 4.58 1.98 -23.62
N VAL A 24 3.64 2.00 -22.69
CA VAL A 24 3.53 3.08 -21.70
C VAL A 24 4.78 3.08 -20.84
N THR A 25 5.39 4.25 -20.68
CA THR A 25 6.65 4.42 -19.93
C THR A 25 6.49 5.47 -18.84
N VAL A 26 7.39 5.45 -17.88
CA VAL A 26 7.49 6.45 -16.80
C VAL A 26 8.93 6.95 -16.72
N THR A 27 9.14 8.01 -15.95
CA THR A 27 10.47 8.56 -15.66
C THR A 27 10.91 8.20 -14.24
N PRO A 28 12.20 8.37 -13.88
CA PRO A 28 12.68 8.16 -12.50
C PRO A 28 11.95 9.03 -11.45
N ASP A 29 11.43 10.19 -11.86
CA ASP A 29 10.72 11.13 -10.98
C ASP A 29 9.21 10.89 -10.89
N THR A 30 8.68 9.89 -11.63
CA THR A 30 7.26 9.54 -11.57
C THR A 30 6.91 8.99 -10.20
N LEU A 31 5.87 9.53 -9.56
CA LEU A 31 5.39 9.04 -8.27
C LEU A 31 4.91 7.60 -8.39
N ILE A 32 5.15 6.81 -7.35
CA ILE A 32 4.76 5.40 -7.35
C ILE A 32 3.24 5.21 -7.48
N GLU A 33 2.46 6.15 -6.94
CA GLU A 33 1.00 6.20 -7.05
C GLU A 33 0.55 6.46 -8.50
N GLU A 34 1.25 7.33 -9.23
CA GLU A 34 1.00 7.57 -10.65
C GLU A 34 1.33 6.34 -11.49
N ALA A 35 2.46 5.68 -11.19
CA ALA A 35 2.83 4.43 -11.84
C ALA A 35 1.75 3.35 -11.63
N ALA A 36 1.20 3.23 -10.40
CA ALA A 36 0.12 2.32 -10.09
C ALA A 36 -1.16 2.62 -10.89
N ILE A 37 -1.53 3.90 -11.03
CA ILE A 37 -2.68 4.34 -11.82
C ILE A 37 -2.46 4.00 -13.30
N LEU A 38 -1.28 4.31 -13.86
CA LEU A 38 -0.93 4.02 -15.25
C LEU A 38 -0.98 2.52 -15.56
N MET A 39 -0.46 1.67 -14.65
CA MET A 39 -0.56 0.21 -14.80
C MET A 39 -2.01 -0.25 -14.87
N ARG A 40 -2.85 0.24 -13.95
CA ARG A 40 -4.26 -0.12 -13.89
C ARG A 40 -5.05 0.34 -15.12
N GLU A 41 -4.87 1.59 -15.55
CA GLU A 41 -5.60 2.17 -16.69
C GLU A 41 -5.21 1.54 -18.02
N ASN A 42 -3.94 1.14 -18.17
CA ASN A 42 -3.44 0.50 -19.38
C ASN A 42 -3.46 -1.03 -19.33
N VAL A 43 -3.91 -1.63 -18.21
CA VAL A 43 -3.98 -3.09 -17.99
C VAL A 43 -2.61 -3.74 -18.24
N VAL A 44 -1.56 -3.18 -17.66
CA VAL A 44 -0.19 -3.70 -17.73
C VAL A 44 0.39 -3.89 -16.34
N SER A 45 1.23 -4.91 -16.16
CA SER A 45 1.85 -5.26 -14.88
C SER A 45 3.27 -4.70 -14.70
N GLY A 46 3.73 -3.88 -15.64
CA GLY A 46 5.05 -3.27 -15.58
C GLY A 46 5.19 -2.12 -16.56
N LEU A 47 5.98 -1.12 -16.17
CA LEU A 47 6.28 0.06 -16.98
C LEU A 47 7.79 0.23 -17.08
N PRO A 48 8.34 0.33 -18.31
CA PRO A 48 9.73 0.73 -18.50
C PRO A 48 9.97 2.13 -17.94
N VAL A 49 11.11 2.33 -17.28
CA VAL A 49 11.53 3.62 -16.74
C VAL A 49 12.57 4.23 -17.67
N LEU A 50 12.28 5.38 -18.25
CA LEU A 50 13.15 6.09 -19.17
C LEU A 50 13.69 7.38 -18.53
N ASP A 51 15.00 7.59 -18.66
CA ASP A 51 15.66 8.87 -18.41
C ASP A 51 16.06 9.47 -19.77
N GLY A 52 15.25 10.42 -20.24
CA GLY A 52 15.25 10.82 -21.64
C GLY A 52 14.91 9.64 -22.55
N ASP A 53 15.79 9.32 -23.50
CA ASP A 53 15.62 8.18 -24.41
C ASP A 53 16.27 6.88 -23.88
N LYS A 54 16.86 6.92 -22.69
CA LYS A 54 17.60 5.78 -22.13
C LYS A 54 16.72 4.96 -21.18
N LEU A 55 16.60 3.67 -21.46
CA LEU A 55 15.99 2.73 -20.51
C LEU A 55 16.90 2.56 -19.30
N VAL A 56 16.42 2.95 -18.10
CA VAL A 56 17.17 2.88 -16.84
C VAL A 56 16.61 1.84 -15.87
N GLY A 57 15.41 1.34 -16.09
CA GLY A 57 14.80 0.34 -15.22
C GLY A 57 13.42 -0.09 -15.68
N ILE A 58 12.79 -0.86 -14.83
CA ILE A 58 11.38 -1.26 -14.94
C ILE A 58 10.73 -1.19 -13.56
N ILE A 59 9.54 -0.66 -13.47
CA ILE A 59 8.69 -0.74 -12.27
C ILE A 59 7.55 -1.72 -12.54
N THR A 60 7.25 -2.59 -11.57
CA THR A 60 6.24 -3.65 -11.68
C THR A 60 5.19 -3.53 -10.59
N GLU A 61 4.05 -4.22 -10.74
CA GLU A 61 3.03 -4.35 -9.69
C GLU A 61 3.63 -4.88 -8.38
N THR A 62 4.58 -5.80 -8.44
CA THR A 62 5.27 -6.31 -7.24
C THR A 62 6.00 -5.19 -6.51
N ASN A 63 6.66 -4.29 -7.21
CA ASN A 63 7.32 -3.14 -6.59
C ASN A 63 6.31 -2.19 -5.93
N ILE A 64 5.14 -1.98 -6.56
CA ILE A 64 4.05 -1.19 -5.97
C ILE A 64 3.55 -1.85 -4.68
N PHE A 65 3.33 -3.18 -4.69
CA PHE A 65 2.90 -3.92 -3.49
C PHE A 65 3.95 -3.88 -2.38
N ASP A 66 5.23 -4.03 -2.69
CA ASP A 66 6.30 -3.94 -1.70
C ASP A 66 6.34 -2.54 -1.05
N ALA A 67 6.25 -1.49 -1.84
CA ALA A 67 6.20 -0.12 -1.32
C ALA A 67 4.95 0.12 -0.44
N PHE A 68 3.80 -0.44 -0.81
CA PHE A 68 2.57 -0.39 0.00
C PHE A 68 2.77 -1.15 1.33
N ILE A 69 3.31 -2.37 1.30
CA ILE A 69 3.57 -3.18 2.48
C ILE A 69 4.51 -2.43 3.44
N ASP A 70 5.56 -1.82 2.93
CA ASP A 70 6.54 -1.10 3.73
C ASP A 70 5.96 0.21 4.29
N SER A 71 5.26 1.01 3.48
CA SER A 71 4.64 2.27 3.92
C SER A 71 3.55 2.06 4.98
N MET A 72 2.82 0.96 4.88
CA MET A 72 1.79 0.59 5.87
C MET A 72 2.34 -0.14 7.10
N GLY A 73 3.65 -0.40 7.17
CA GLY A 73 4.29 -1.08 8.29
C GLY A 73 3.77 -2.50 8.51
N LEU A 74 3.38 -3.22 7.43
CA LEU A 74 2.75 -4.54 7.56
C LEU A 74 3.70 -5.63 8.04
N ARG A 75 5.00 -5.37 8.03
CA ARG A 75 6.05 -6.28 8.55
C ARG A 75 6.43 -6.02 9.99
N SER A 76 5.84 -4.99 10.63
CA SER A 76 6.13 -4.62 12.02
C SER A 76 5.18 -5.32 12.99
N ASN A 77 5.67 -5.61 14.19
CA ASN A 77 4.82 -6.01 15.30
C ASN A 77 4.00 -4.82 15.79
N GLY A 78 2.89 -5.08 16.45
CA GLY A 78 2.09 -4.04 17.08
C GLY A 78 0.60 -4.30 17.00
N THR A 79 -0.17 -3.27 17.22
CA THR A 79 -1.65 -3.35 17.17
C THR A 79 -2.20 -2.46 16.09
N ARG A 80 -3.07 -3.04 15.26
CA ARG A 80 -3.88 -2.31 14.29
C ARG A 80 -5.20 -1.91 14.95
N VAL A 81 -5.46 -0.61 14.98
CA VAL A 81 -6.71 -0.03 15.49
C VAL A 81 -7.44 0.68 14.36
N SER A 82 -8.72 0.35 14.19
CA SER A 82 -9.60 1.06 13.26
C SER A 82 -10.57 1.93 14.02
N LEU A 83 -10.69 3.17 13.61
CA LEU A 83 -11.55 4.18 14.21
C LEU A 83 -12.49 4.76 13.17
N GLU A 84 -13.66 5.18 13.62
CA GLU A 84 -14.55 6.05 12.86
C GLU A 84 -14.78 7.35 13.62
N THR A 85 -14.85 8.46 12.88
CA THR A 85 -15.10 9.79 13.43
C THR A 85 -15.76 10.69 12.39
N GLU A 86 -16.27 11.84 12.84
CA GLU A 86 -16.66 12.92 11.94
C GLU A 86 -15.45 13.46 11.18
N ASP A 87 -15.65 13.78 9.90
CA ASP A 87 -14.62 14.43 9.07
C ASP A 87 -14.55 15.92 9.39
N LYS A 88 -13.73 16.28 10.37
CA LYS A 88 -13.53 17.66 10.79
C LYS A 88 -12.06 18.02 10.98
N ALA A 89 -11.76 19.30 10.82
CA ALA A 89 -10.40 19.80 11.06
C ALA A 89 -9.96 19.49 12.50
N GLY A 90 -8.71 19.03 12.64
CA GLY A 90 -8.11 18.72 13.94
C GLY A 90 -8.38 17.30 14.46
N MET A 91 -9.21 16.48 13.81
CA MET A 91 -9.49 15.11 14.27
C MET A 91 -8.20 14.27 14.44
N LEU A 92 -7.28 14.34 13.49
CA LEU A 92 -6.00 13.62 13.59
C LEU A 92 -5.12 14.16 14.73
N ALA A 93 -5.12 15.48 14.94
CA ALA A 93 -4.39 16.09 16.05
C ALA A 93 -4.89 15.59 17.41
N GLY A 94 -6.21 15.42 17.57
CA GLY A 94 -6.81 14.82 18.77
C GLY A 94 -6.36 13.37 18.99
N ILE A 95 -6.44 12.53 17.97
CA ILE A 95 -6.03 11.13 18.03
C ILE A 95 -4.53 11.02 18.35
N THR A 96 -3.68 11.72 17.59
CA THR A 96 -2.22 11.66 17.76
C THR A 96 -1.77 12.22 19.11
N LYS A 97 -2.50 13.20 19.65
CA LYS A 97 -2.26 13.71 21.01
C LYS A 97 -2.48 12.62 22.05
N ILE A 98 -3.60 11.90 22.00
CA ILE A 98 -3.90 10.81 22.93
C ILE A 98 -2.80 9.74 22.87
N ILE A 99 -2.42 9.29 21.66
CA ILE A 99 -1.39 8.25 21.49
C ILE A 99 -0.03 8.73 22.03
N ARG A 100 0.34 10.00 21.75
CA ARG A 100 1.56 10.62 22.27
C ARG A 100 1.57 10.66 23.80
N ASP A 101 0.44 11.01 24.41
CA ASP A 101 0.34 11.15 25.86
C ASP A 101 0.52 9.76 26.59
N HIS A 102 0.30 8.66 25.87
CA HIS A 102 0.66 7.30 26.30
C HIS A 102 2.11 6.90 25.97
N GLY A 103 2.88 7.78 25.31
CA GLY A 103 4.28 7.50 24.95
C GLY A 103 4.47 6.46 23.85
N ILE A 104 3.44 6.22 23.04
CA ILE A 104 3.42 5.19 22.00
C ILE A 104 3.72 5.82 20.62
N SER A 105 4.50 5.09 19.79
CA SER A 105 4.80 5.47 18.43
C SER A 105 3.72 4.95 17.46
N ILE A 106 3.40 5.77 16.47
CA ILE A 106 2.54 5.38 15.34
C ILE A 106 3.45 4.86 14.23
N ILE A 107 3.28 3.57 13.88
CA ILE A 107 4.03 2.92 12.78
C ILE A 107 3.48 3.41 11.44
N SER A 108 2.16 3.42 11.29
CA SER A 108 1.49 3.94 10.10
C SER A 108 0.10 4.47 10.42
N LEU A 109 -0.38 5.36 9.57
CA LEU A 109 -1.71 5.94 9.66
C LEU A 109 -2.28 6.08 8.25
N ALA A 110 -3.49 5.57 8.05
CA ALA A 110 -4.25 5.77 6.82
C ALA A 110 -5.65 6.29 7.12
N THR A 111 -6.15 7.17 6.27
CA THR A 111 -7.51 7.72 6.40
C THR A 111 -8.30 7.45 5.13
N PHE A 112 -9.57 7.09 5.29
CA PHE A 112 -10.48 6.80 4.20
C PHE A 112 -11.77 7.60 4.39
N HIS A 113 -12.28 8.20 3.30
CA HIS A 113 -13.60 8.82 3.33
C HIS A 113 -14.68 7.76 3.43
N GLN A 114 -15.63 7.96 4.32
CA GLN A 114 -16.80 7.14 4.51
C GLN A 114 -18.06 7.99 4.29
N GLY A 115 -18.38 8.22 3.03
CA GLY A 115 -19.38 9.21 2.63
C GLY A 115 -18.85 10.65 2.75
N LYS A 116 -19.74 11.63 3.00
CA LYS A 116 -19.38 13.05 3.01
C LYS A 116 -18.95 13.59 4.38
N GLU A 117 -19.36 12.93 5.47
CA GLU A 117 -19.28 13.50 6.83
C GLU A 117 -18.46 12.63 7.79
N ARG A 118 -18.08 11.44 7.37
CA ARG A 118 -17.35 10.49 8.23
C ARG A 118 -16.03 10.07 7.60
N ARG A 119 -15.09 9.77 8.48
CA ARG A 119 -13.78 9.24 8.15
C ARG A 119 -13.51 7.95 8.90
N SER A 120 -13.02 6.96 8.17
CA SER A 120 -12.42 5.78 8.77
C SER A 120 -10.91 6.01 8.85
N ILE A 121 -10.33 5.70 10.00
CA ILE A 121 -8.91 5.85 10.28
C ILE A 121 -8.37 4.50 10.68
N VAL A 122 -7.29 4.09 10.06
CA VAL A 122 -6.55 2.89 10.42
C VAL A 122 -5.20 3.31 10.96
N LEU A 123 -4.95 2.98 12.22
CA LEU A 123 -3.69 3.21 12.92
C LEU A 123 -2.98 1.89 13.11
N ARG A 124 -1.67 1.95 13.07
CA ARG A 124 -0.80 0.87 13.50
C ARG A 124 0.12 1.40 14.58
N LEU A 125 0.02 0.84 15.78
CA LEU A 125 0.73 1.30 16.98
C LEU A 125 1.84 0.32 17.33
N ASP A 126 2.99 0.85 17.72
CA ASP A 126 4.15 0.07 18.18
C ASP A 126 3.96 -0.39 19.64
N THR A 127 2.87 -1.10 19.88
CA THR A 127 2.55 -1.70 21.17
C THR A 127 1.51 -2.80 21.02
N ILE A 128 1.49 -3.74 21.94
CA ILE A 128 0.42 -4.74 22.09
C ILE A 128 -0.54 -4.38 23.26
N ASP A 129 -0.14 -3.47 24.13
CA ASP A 129 -0.97 -2.97 25.23
C ASP A 129 -1.66 -1.68 24.79
N VAL A 130 -2.93 -1.79 24.45
CA VAL A 130 -3.73 -0.69 23.90
C VAL A 130 -4.96 -0.34 24.71
N ASP A 131 -5.29 -1.08 25.78
CA ASP A 131 -6.58 -0.96 26.48
C ASP A 131 -6.82 0.46 27.00
N ALA A 132 -5.81 1.09 27.62
CA ALA A 132 -5.88 2.45 28.10
C ALA A 132 -6.07 3.47 26.95
N ILE A 133 -5.36 3.27 25.85
CA ILE A 133 -5.45 4.12 24.65
C ILE A 133 -6.85 4.04 24.04
N LEU A 134 -7.39 2.82 23.89
CA LEU A 134 -8.74 2.61 23.34
C LEU A 134 -9.80 3.33 24.17
N LYS A 135 -9.72 3.19 25.50
CA LYS A 135 -10.62 3.87 26.42
C LYS A 135 -10.55 5.40 26.30
N ASP A 136 -9.37 5.97 26.19
CA ASP A 136 -9.19 7.41 26.06
C ASP A 136 -9.67 7.92 24.68
N LEU A 137 -9.48 7.13 23.62
CA LEU A 137 -10.03 7.43 22.30
C LEU A 137 -11.57 7.44 22.33
N GLU A 138 -12.19 6.44 22.96
CA GLU A 138 -13.65 6.37 23.11
C GLU A 138 -14.19 7.52 23.97
N ASN A 139 -13.54 7.85 25.08
CA ASN A 139 -13.88 8.99 25.92
C ASN A 139 -13.79 10.34 25.18
N ALA A 140 -12.90 10.44 24.21
CA ALA A 140 -12.74 11.62 23.36
C ALA A 140 -13.73 11.66 22.17
N GLY A 141 -14.63 10.66 22.07
CA GLY A 141 -15.70 10.61 21.05
C GLY A 141 -15.33 9.92 19.75
N TYR A 142 -14.18 9.21 19.69
CA TYR A 142 -13.84 8.36 18.56
C TYR A 142 -14.49 6.98 18.73
N THR A 143 -15.03 6.43 17.65
CA THR A 143 -15.61 5.08 17.69
C THR A 143 -14.57 4.06 17.27
N VAL A 144 -14.17 3.18 18.19
CA VAL A 144 -13.29 2.04 17.87
C VAL A 144 -14.14 0.96 17.18
N THR A 145 -13.78 0.62 15.94
CA THR A 145 -14.54 -0.36 15.15
C THR A 145 -13.84 -1.72 15.06
N HIS A 146 -12.52 -1.74 15.16
CA HIS A 146 -11.75 -2.99 15.08
C HIS A 146 -10.38 -2.85 15.73
N VAL A 147 -9.95 -3.91 16.42
CA VAL A 147 -8.59 -4.04 17.00
C VAL A 147 -8.04 -5.39 16.61
N ALA A 148 -6.82 -5.41 16.09
CA ALA A 148 -6.12 -6.64 15.73
C ALA A 148 -4.66 -6.59 16.17
N TYR A 149 -4.23 -7.58 16.92
CA TYR A 149 -2.83 -7.77 17.27
C TYR A 149 -2.09 -8.39 16.09
N MET A 150 -0.94 -7.86 15.78
CA MET A 150 -0.15 -8.29 14.64
C MET A 150 1.24 -8.72 15.09
N ALA A 151 1.51 -10.01 14.94
CA ALA A 151 2.87 -10.53 14.99
C ALA A 151 3.59 -10.19 13.68
N ARG A 152 4.91 -10.10 13.73
CA ARG A 152 5.74 -9.90 12.55
C ARG A 152 5.45 -10.98 11.52
N TRP A 153 5.25 -10.57 10.27
CA TRP A 153 5.06 -11.52 9.18
C TRP A 153 6.30 -12.42 9.07
N GLY A 154 6.13 -13.71 9.24
CA GLY A 154 7.20 -14.71 9.24
C GLY A 154 7.49 -15.38 10.57
N ASP A 155 7.07 -14.80 11.71
CA ASP A 155 7.28 -15.43 13.03
C ASP A 155 6.30 -16.57 13.28
N ASN A 156 5.16 -16.60 12.60
CA ASN A 156 4.11 -17.63 12.69
C ASN A 156 4.27 -18.77 11.67
N ASN A 157 5.29 -18.75 10.81
CA ASN A 157 5.53 -19.74 9.76
C ASN A 157 6.78 -20.59 10.00
N LYS A 158 7.18 -20.78 11.26
CA LYS A 158 8.20 -21.77 11.64
C LYS A 158 7.59 -22.91 12.41
#